data_b469f755b266ea294804a0294ad27395
#
_entry.id   b469f755b266ea294804a0294ad27395
#
_cell.length_a   1.000
_cell.length_b   1.000
_cell.length_c   1.000
_cell.angle_alpha   90.00
_cell.angle_beta   90.00
_cell.angle_gamma   90.00
#
_symmetry.space_group_name_H-M   'P 1'
#
loop_
_entity.id
_entity.type
_entity.pdbx_description
1 polymer ?
#
loop_
_entity_poly.entity_id
_entity_poly.type
_entity_poly.pdbx_seq_one_letter_code
_entity_poly.pdbx_strand_id
1 'polypeptide(L)'
;MRNFSLSYVEKYAPSRQQIKTYLLKKYLKQSISSVKKQNIIDLIDVVLSDLEKTKFISDKFYSDSKAKNLIQRGTSINKIRNYLISKGIQDRYIKETINKINENNEDQDFFSAIKICKKKRIGPSRTEVNRPLFYKKDISLLARNGFDFETSKKVMDLKKDDYLKIINLL
;
A
#
# COMPACT_ATOMS: atom_id res chain seq x y z
N MET A 1 -18.32 -3.99 23.18
CA MET A 1 -17.34 -4.28 22.10
C MET A 1 -17.74 -3.60 20.79
N ARG A 2 -18.95 -3.79 20.27
CA ARG A 2 -19.44 -3.23 18.99
C ARG A 2 -19.28 -1.70 18.89
N ASN A 3 -19.68 -0.93 19.88
CA ASN A 3 -19.55 0.55 19.87
C ASN A 3 -18.08 1.03 19.73
N PHE A 4 -17.15 0.35 20.40
CA PHE A 4 -15.71 0.66 20.25
C PHE A 4 -15.19 0.31 18.86
N SER A 5 -15.70 -0.78 18.26
CA SER A 5 -15.36 -1.14 16.88
C SER A 5 -15.87 -0.10 15.91
N LEU A 6 -17.11 0.37 16.04
CA LEU A 6 -17.70 1.41 15.19
C LEU A 6 -16.92 2.72 15.28
N SER A 7 -16.60 3.20 16.47
CA SER A 7 -15.78 4.41 16.65
C SER A 7 -14.38 4.27 16.03
N TYR A 8 -13.79 3.06 16.08
CA TYR A 8 -12.51 2.81 15.46
C TYR A 8 -12.60 2.77 13.93
N VAL A 9 -13.66 2.17 13.39
CA VAL A 9 -13.94 2.13 11.95
C VAL A 9 -14.14 3.54 11.40
N GLU A 10 -14.97 4.32 12.03
CA GLU A 10 -15.27 5.70 11.64
C GLU A 10 -14.00 6.56 11.57
N LYS A 11 -13.14 6.45 12.57
CA LYS A 11 -11.92 7.26 12.67
C LYS A 11 -10.81 6.83 11.72
N TYR A 12 -10.64 5.54 11.47
CA TYR A 12 -9.42 5.00 10.82
C TYR A 12 -9.68 4.26 9.51
N ALA A 13 -10.92 3.95 9.15
CA ALA A 13 -11.28 3.10 8.01
C ALA A 13 -10.33 1.89 7.87
N PRO A 14 -10.23 1.03 8.90
CA PRO A 14 -9.23 -0.02 9.01
C PRO A 14 -9.58 -1.26 8.18
N SER A 15 -8.58 -2.15 7.95
CA SER A 15 -8.84 -3.51 7.50
C SER A 15 -9.45 -4.36 8.64
N ARG A 16 -10.07 -5.49 8.28
CA ARG A 16 -10.59 -6.47 9.24
C ARG A 16 -9.52 -6.89 10.26
N GLN A 17 -8.31 -7.18 9.81
CA GLN A 17 -7.21 -7.57 10.67
C GLN A 17 -6.77 -6.45 11.64
N GLN A 18 -6.80 -5.20 11.21
CA GLN A 18 -6.46 -4.07 12.08
C GLN A 18 -7.46 -3.92 13.23
N ILE A 19 -8.78 -4.08 12.96
CA ILE A 19 -9.80 -4.06 14.01
C ILE A 19 -9.61 -5.27 14.94
N LYS A 20 -9.39 -6.47 14.38
CA LYS A 20 -9.13 -7.68 15.19
C LYS A 20 -7.97 -7.43 16.16
N THR A 21 -6.85 -6.92 15.66
CA THR A 21 -5.68 -6.61 16.48
C THR A 21 -5.96 -5.55 17.55
N TYR A 22 -6.72 -4.51 17.22
CA TYR A 22 -7.13 -3.47 18.17
C TYR A 22 -7.99 -4.05 19.31
N LEU A 23 -9.00 -4.85 18.98
CA LEU A 23 -9.89 -5.47 19.97
C LEU A 23 -9.15 -6.48 20.84
N LEU A 24 -8.29 -7.31 20.25
CA LEU A 24 -7.46 -8.24 21.01
C LEU A 24 -6.58 -7.50 22.02
N LYS A 25 -5.90 -6.44 21.60
CA LYS A 25 -5.07 -5.63 22.51
C LYS A 25 -5.89 -5.00 23.64
N LYS A 26 -7.13 -4.57 23.36
CA LYS A 26 -7.99 -3.91 24.34
C LYS A 26 -8.57 -4.87 25.36
N TYR A 27 -9.01 -6.06 24.93
CA TYR A 27 -9.79 -6.97 25.77
C TYR A 27 -8.98 -8.14 26.33
N LEU A 28 -7.94 -8.65 25.64
CA LEU A 28 -7.14 -9.76 26.16
C LEU A 28 -6.23 -9.35 27.31
N LYS A 29 -5.78 -8.11 27.37
CA LYS A 29 -4.94 -7.63 28.49
C LYS A 29 -5.65 -7.67 29.84
N GLN A 30 -6.98 -7.69 29.86
CA GLN A 30 -7.81 -7.67 31.06
C GLN A 30 -8.24 -9.07 31.52
N SER A 31 -7.95 -10.14 30.76
CA SER A 31 -8.42 -11.48 31.08
C SER A 31 -7.32 -12.34 31.71
N ILE A 32 -7.66 -12.92 32.89
CA ILE A 32 -6.72 -13.67 33.74
C ILE A 32 -6.71 -15.18 33.41
N SER A 33 -7.81 -15.75 32.87
CA SER A 33 -7.92 -17.19 32.58
C SER A 33 -7.95 -17.52 31.09
N SER A 34 -7.40 -18.70 30.71
CA SER A 34 -7.36 -19.19 29.32
C SER A 34 -8.77 -19.37 28.70
N VAL A 35 -9.74 -19.87 29.46
CA VAL A 35 -11.15 -20.04 29.01
C VAL A 35 -11.78 -18.69 28.70
N LYS A 36 -11.55 -17.67 29.53
CA LYS A 36 -12.04 -16.31 29.26
C LYS A 36 -11.39 -15.70 28.00
N LYS A 37 -10.15 -16.05 27.72
CA LYS A 37 -9.45 -15.57 26.50
C LYS A 37 -10.09 -16.11 25.22
N GLN A 38 -10.42 -17.41 25.18
CA GLN A 38 -11.05 -18.02 24.02
C GLN A 38 -12.42 -17.39 23.77
N ASN A 39 -13.26 -17.26 24.80
CA ASN A 39 -14.58 -16.61 24.66
C ASN A 39 -14.49 -15.16 24.14
N ILE A 40 -13.43 -14.42 24.50
CA ILE A 40 -13.18 -13.07 23.98
C ILE A 40 -12.82 -13.10 22.48
N ILE A 41 -12.00 -14.05 22.07
CA ILE A 41 -11.61 -14.21 20.66
C ILE A 41 -12.85 -14.54 19.82
N ASP A 42 -13.67 -15.49 20.26
CA ASP A 42 -14.90 -15.89 19.59
C ASP A 42 -15.89 -14.72 19.45
N LEU A 43 -16.04 -13.94 20.52
CA LEU A 43 -16.89 -12.75 20.49
C LEU A 43 -16.34 -11.67 19.54
N ILE A 44 -15.02 -11.50 19.46
CA ILE A 44 -14.40 -10.59 18.52
C ILE A 44 -14.73 -11.03 17.09
N ASP A 45 -14.60 -12.32 16.76
CA ASP A 45 -14.88 -12.84 15.43
C ASP A 45 -16.36 -12.70 15.05
N VAL A 46 -17.28 -12.84 16.00
CA VAL A 46 -18.73 -12.56 15.81
C VAL A 46 -18.95 -11.07 15.48
N VAL A 47 -18.34 -10.16 16.23
CA VAL A 47 -18.45 -8.71 15.99
C VAL A 47 -17.87 -8.32 14.63
N LEU A 48 -16.73 -8.89 14.25
CA LEU A 48 -16.13 -8.63 12.95
C LEU A 48 -17.02 -9.13 11.81
N SER A 49 -17.61 -10.30 11.94
CA SER A 49 -18.54 -10.85 10.94
C SER A 49 -19.81 -9.99 10.80
N ASP A 50 -20.33 -9.43 11.90
CA ASP A 50 -21.44 -8.49 11.85
C ASP A 50 -21.07 -7.19 11.11
N LEU A 51 -19.89 -6.64 11.39
CA LEU A 51 -19.41 -5.43 10.72
C LEU A 51 -19.15 -5.64 9.21
N GLU A 52 -18.75 -6.84 8.81
CA GLU A 52 -18.61 -7.20 7.38
C GLU A 52 -19.98 -7.33 6.71
N LYS A 53 -20.92 -8.05 7.33
CA LYS A 53 -22.29 -8.22 6.81
C LYS A 53 -23.01 -6.87 6.65
N THR A 54 -22.84 -6.00 7.59
CA THR A 54 -23.42 -4.63 7.58
C THR A 54 -22.61 -3.64 6.73
N LYS A 55 -21.55 -4.08 6.06
CA LYS A 55 -20.66 -3.28 5.21
C LYS A 55 -19.98 -2.09 5.89
N PHE A 56 -19.91 -2.09 7.22
CA PHE A 56 -19.09 -1.11 7.95
C PHE A 56 -17.60 -1.29 7.71
N ILE A 57 -17.17 -2.53 7.44
CA ILE A 57 -15.80 -2.85 7.00
C ILE A 57 -15.84 -3.66 5.71
N SER A 58 -14.85 -3.42 4.85
CA SER A 58 -14.66 -4.15 3.61
C SER A 58 -13.19 -4.15 3.25
N ASP A 59 -12.54 -5.30 3.31
CA ASP A 59 -11.14 -5.45 2.92
C ASP A 59 -10.93 -5.17 1.42
N LYS A 60 -11.94 -5.43 0.59
CA LYS A 60 -11.90 -5.05 -0.83
C LYS A 60 -11.85 -3.53 -1.01
N PHE A 61 -12.76 -2.79 -0.37
CA PHE A 61 -12.78 -1.32 -0.42
C PHE A 61 -11.50 -0.73 0.18
N TYR A 62 -11.04 -1.28 1.31
CA TYR A 62 -9.78 -0.89 1.93
C TYR A 62 -8.60 -1.05 0.96
N SER A 63 -8.50 -2.22 0.31
CA SER A 63 -7.44 -2.53 -0.64
C SER A 63 -7.42 -1.55 -1.82
N ASP A 64 -8.56 -1.35 -2.50
CA ASP A 64 -8.70 -0.45 -3.64
C ASP A 64 -8.36 1.00 -3.26
N SER A 65 -8.90 1.50 -2.14
CA SER A 65 -8.67 2.86 -1.65
C SER A 65 -7.20 3.12 -1.26
N LYS A 66 -6.58 2.18 -0.53
CA LYS A 66 -5.17 2.31 -0.12
C LYS A 66 -4.22 2.21 -1.30
N ALA A 67 -4.48 1.30 -2.24
CA ALA A 67 -3.69 1.17 -3.46
C ALA A 67 -3.72 2.46 -4.29
N LYS A 68 -4.91 3.06 -4.51
CA LYS A 68 -5.06 4.34 -5.20
C LYS A 68 -4.22 5.45 -4.56
N ASN A 69 -4.30 5.59 -3.23
CA ASN A 69 -3.52 6.59 -2.50
C ASN A 69 -2.00 6.35 -2.59
N LEU A 70 -1.56 5.10 -2.57
CA LEU A 70 -0.14 4.74 -2.67
C LEU A 70 0.40 5.01 -4.08
N ILE A 71 -0.37 4.71 -5.13
CA ILE A 71 -0.04 5.02 -6.53
C ILE A 71 0.14 6.53 -6.72
N GLN A 72 -0.76 7.33 -6.19
CA GLN A 72 -0.64 8.80 -6.26
C GLN A 72 0.67 9.31 -5.66
N ARG A 73 1.20 8.60 -4.65
CA ARG A 73 2.49 8.91 -4.01
C ARG A 73 3.71 8.34 -4.73
N GLY A 74 3.53 7.64 -5.85
CA GLY A 74 4.58 7.00 -6.62
C GLY A 74 5.08 5.68 -6.01
N THR A 75 4.23 4.96 -5.26
CA THR A 75 4.60 3.66 -4.69
C THR A 75 4.51 2.58 -5.76
N SER A 76 5.50 1.69 -5.84
CA SER A 76 5.49 0.56 -6.78
C SER A 76 4.40 -0.46 -6.45
N ILE A 77 3.94 -1.18 -7.48
CA ILE A 77 2.95 -2.27 -7.33
C ILE A 77 3.44 -3.31 -6.33
N ASN A 78 4.70 -3.65 -6.37
CA ASN A 78 5.30 -4.61 -5.44
C ASN A 78 5.23 -4.15 -3.98
N LYS A 79 5.52 -2.86 -3.71
CA LYS A 79 5.34 -2.29 -2.36
C LYS A 79 3.88 -2.21 -1.94
N ILE A 80 2.97 -1.92 -2.87
CA ILE A 80 1.53 -1.92 -2.59
C ILE A 80 1.08 -3.32 -2.17
N ARG A 81 1.50 -4.37 -2.91
CA ARG A 81 1.24 -5.77 -2.56
C ARG A 81 1.71 -6.08 -1.14
N ASN A 82 2.97 -5.79 -0.83
CA ASN A 82 3.56 -6.05 0.48
C ASN A 82 2.86 -5.27 1.61
N TYR A 83 2.47 -4.03 1.34
CA TYR A 83 1.69 -3.24 2.28
C TYR A 83 0.34 -3.89 2.58
N LEU A 84 -0.41 -4.32 1.56
CA LEU A 84 -1.72 -4.97 1.74
C LEU A 84 -1.60 -6.30 2.50
N ILE A 85 -0.57 -7.11 2.20
CA ILE A 85 -0.24 -8.33 2.96
C ILE A 85 -0.01 -7.97 4.44
N SER A 86 0.80 -6.94 4.72
CA SER A 86 1.08 -6.50 6.10
C SER A 86 -0.15 -6.02 6.87
N LYS A 87 -1.23 -5.68 6.16
CA LYS A 87 -2.53 -5.28 6.72
C LYS A 87 -3.52 -6.43 6.85
N GLY A 88 -3.07 -7.67 6.52
CA GLY A 88 -3.86 -8.87 6.62
C GLY A 88 -4.95 -8.99 5.56
N ILE A 89 -4.79 -8.29 4.42
CA ILE A 89 -5.72 -8.41 3.30
C ILE A 89 -5.55 -9.77 2.63
N GLN A 90 -6.68 -10.42 2.34
CA GLN A 90 -6.69 -11.71 1.66
C GLN A 90 -6.14 -11.59 0.23
N ASP A 91 -5.39 -12.60 -0.21
CA ASP A 91 -4.71 -12.62 -1.51
C ASP A 91 -5.64 -12.36 -2.70
N ARG A 92 -6.88 -12.86 -2.65
CA ARG A 92 -7.91 -12.59 -3.68
C ARG A 92 -8.14 -11.09 -3.89
N TYR A 93 -8.29 -10.32 -2.81
CA TYR A 93 -8.52 -8.88 -2.92
C TYR A 93 -7.26 -8.12 -3.39
N ILE A 94 -6.08 -8.59 -2.98
CA ILE A 94 -4.81 -8.05 -3.46
C ILE A 94 -4.68 -8.26 -4.96
N LYS A 95 -4.94 -9.48 -5.45
CA LYS A 95 -4.92 -9.80 -6.89
C LYS A 95 -5.91 -8.96 -7.67
N GLU A 96 -7.18 -8.88 -7.21
CA GLU A 96 -8.20 -8.06 -7.86
C GLU A 96 -7.78 -6.58 -7.96
N THR A 97 -7.24 -6.03 -6.86
CA THR A 97 -6.79 -4.63 -6.82
C THR A 97 -5.61 -4.39 -7.79
N ILE A 98 -4.64 -5.29 -7.83
CA ILE A 98 -3.48 -5.15 -8.71
C ILE A 98 -3.87 -5.32 -10.17
N ASN A 99 -4.76 -6.27 -10.50
CA ASN A 99 -5.25 -6.45 -11.85
C ASN A 99 -5.95 -5.18 -12.35
N LYS A 100 -6.81 -4.57 -11.55
CA LYS A 100 -7.44 -3.29 -11.88
C LYS A 100 -6.43 -2.17 -12.15
N ILE A 101 -5.32 -2.13 -11.38
CA ILE A 101 -4.27 -1.14 -11.60
C ILE A 101 -3.63 -1.35 -12.96
N ASN A 102 -3.29 -2.60 -13.30
CA ASN A 102 -2.65 -2.95 -14.57
C ASN A 102 -3.60 -2.74 -15.77
N GLU A 103 -4.87 -3.08 -15.63
CA GLU A 103 -5.88 -2.82 -16.67
C GLU A 103 -6.05 -1.33 -16.97
N ASN A 104 -5.95 -0.48 -15.96
CA ASN A 104 -6.05 0.97 -16.13
C ASN A 104 -4.76 1.59 -16.69
N ASN A 105 -3.60 1.00 -16.41
CA ASN A 105 -2.31 1.51 -16.87
C ASN A 105 -1.23 0.42 -16.77
N GLU A 106 -0.87 -0.17 -17.92
CA GLU A 106 0.17 -1.21 -18.00
C GLU A 106 1.55 -0.69 -17.55
N ASP A 107 1.84 0.60 -17.76
CA ASP A 107 3.10 1.25 -17.38
C ASP A 107 3.05 1.92 -15.99
N GLN A 108 2.15 1.49 -15.09
CA GLN A 108 1.94 2.17 -13.80
C GLN A 108 3.23 2.28 -12.97
N ASP A 109 4.07 1.27 -12.94
CA ASP A 109 5.34 1.31 -12.19
C ASP A 109 6.33 2.27 -12.82
N PHE A 110 6.36 2.42 -14.14
CA PHE A 110 7.17 3.43 -14.82
C PHE A 110 6.78 4.86 -14.38
N PHE A 111 5.49 5.20 -14.39
CA PHE A 111 5.02 6.51 -13.94
C PHE A 111 5.24 6.73 -12.44
N SER A 112 5.07 5.68 -11.63
CA SER A 112 5.37 5.73 -10.20
C SER A 112 6.84 5.98 -9.93
N ALA A 113 7.75 5.35 -10.69
CA ALA A 113 9.19 5.56 -10.58
C ALA A 113 9.58 7.00 -10.98
N ILE A 114 8.95 7.56 -12.03
CA ILE A 114 9.16 8.97 -12.42
C ILE A 114 8.76 9.93 -11.28
N LYS A 115 7.62 9.69 -10.61
CA LYS A 115 7.21 10.47 -9.43
C LYS A 115 8.26 10.40 -8.31
N ILE A 116 8.83 9.21 -8.07
CA ILE A 116 9.91 9.05 -7.09
C ILE A 116 11.18 9.80 -7.53
N CYS A 117 11.54 9.76 -8.81
CA CYS A 117 12.68 10.52 -9.34
C CYS A 117 12.51 12.02 -9.12
N LYS A 118 11.32 12.58 -9.39
CA LYS A 118 10.99 13.98 -9.11
C LYS A 118 11.13 14.30 -7.62
N LYS A 119 10.45 13.51 -6.78
CA LYS A 119 10.41 13.74 -5.33
C LYS A 119 11.77 13.65 -4.67
N LYS A 120 12.63 12.74 -5.10
CA LYS A 120 13.94 12.49 -4.51
C LYS A 120 15.09 13.17 -5.25
N ARG A 121 14.80 13.85 -6.36
CA ARG A 121 15.78 14.52 -7.22
C ARG A 121 16.89 13.58 -7.69
N ILE A 122 16.50 12.42 -8.21
CA ILE A 122 17.40 11.35 -8.70
C ILE A 122 17.18 11.07 -10.18
N GLY A 123 18.10 10.33 -10.80
CA GLY A 123 18.03 9.91 -12.19
C GLY A 123 17.82 11.09 -13.14
N PRO A 124 16.77 11.09 -13.99
CA PRO A 124 16.50 12.15 -14.97
C PRO A 124 16.21 13.52 -14.34
N SER A 125 15.93 13.59 -13.02
CA SER A 125 15.80 14.85 -12.29
C SER A 125 17.12 15.55 -12.02
N ARG A 126 18.26 14.83 -12.08
CA ARG A 126 19.58 15.41 -11.88
C ARG A 126 20.03 16.24 -13.10
N THR A 127 21.04 17.06 -12.90
CA THR A 127 21.81 17.65 -14.01
C THR A 127 22.51 16.56 -14.79
N GLU A 128 22.70 16.72 -16.09
CA GLU A 128 23.30 15.70 -16.96
C GLU A 128 24.70 15.28 -16.53
N VAL A 129 25.49 16.23 -16.06
CA VAL A 129 26.85 15.99 -15.52
C VAL A 129 26.83 15.02 -14.32
N ASN A 130 25.82 15.11 -13.47
CA ASN A 130 25.72 14.30 -12.25
C ASN A 130 25.06 12.93 -12.48
N ARG A 131 24.34 12.74 -13.57
CA ARG A 131 23.61 11.47 -13.85
C ARG A 131 24.54 10.26 -13.87
N PRO A 132 25.65 10.24 -14.62
CA PRO A 132 26.55 9.09 -14.64
C PRO A 132 27.18 8.78 -13.28
N LEU A 133 27.55 9.81 -12.53
CA LEU A 133 28.19 9.68 -11.22
C LEU A 133 27.30 8.98 -10.19
N PHE A 134 26.00 9.21 -10.25
CA PHE A 134 25.03 8.68 -9.29
C PHE A 134 24.18 7.52 -9.83
N TYR A 135 24.39 7.08 -11.07
CA TYR A 135 23.55 6.10 -11.75
C TYR A 135 23.29 4.82 -10.92
N LYS A 136 24.36 4.16 -10.46
CA LYS A 136 24.26 2.94 -9.64
C LYS A 136 23.52 3.17 -8.33
N LYS A 137 23.75 4.31 -7.67
CA LYS A 137 23.11 4.69 -6.42
C LYS A 137 21.61 4.94 -6.62
N ASP A 138 21.24 5.60 -7.70
CA ASP A 138 19.86 5.95 -8.01
C ASP A 138 19.07 4.71 -8.44
N ILE A 139 19.64 3.79 -9.24
CA ILE A 139 19.05 2.46 -9.52
C ILE A 139 18.82 1.68 -8.23
N SER A 140 19.81 1.61 -7.34
CA SER A 140 19.66 0.94 -6.04
C SER A 140 18.57 1.56 -5.18
N LEU A 141 18.34 2.86 -5.30
CA LEU A 141 17.26 3.55 -4.60
C LEU A 141 15.90 3.19 -5.18
N LEU A 142 15.75 3.10 -6.51
CA LEU A 142 14.52 2.64 -7.16
C LEU A 142 14.22 1.18 -6.80
N ALA A 143 15.21 0.28 -6.82
CA ALA A 143 15.06 -1.11 -6.39
C ALA A 143 14.57 -1.22 -4.94
N ARG A 144 15.14 -0.44 -4.01
CA ARG A 144 14.64 -0.36 -2.61
C ARG A 144 13.23 0.21 -2.50
N ASN A 145 12.76 0.94 -3.50
CA ASN A 145 11.37 1.37 -3.63
C ASN A 145 10.47 0.33 -4.31
N GLY A 146 11.00 -0.86 -4.62
CA GLY A 146 10.27 -2.03 -5.10
C GLY A 146 10.05 -2.05 -6.61
N PHE A 147 10.73 -1.17 -7.36
CA PHE A 147 10.73 -1.23 -8.82
C PHE A 147 11.72 -2.29 -9.31
N ASP A 148 11.35 -3.01 -10.37
CA ASP A 148 12.25 -3.95 -11.02
C ASP A 148 13.39 -3.23 -11.76
N PHE A 149 14.37 -4.01 -12.21
CA PHE A 149 15.55 -3.45 -12.86
C PHE A 149 15.21 -2.83 -14.22
N GLU A 150 14.32 -3.45 -14.99
CA GLU A 150 13.93 -2.97 -16.32
C GLU A 150 13.22 -1.62 -16.24
N THR A 151 12.20 -1.51 -15.34
CA THR A 151 11.51 -0.25 -15.07
C THR A 151 12.48 0.82 -14.58
N SER A 152 13.36 0.46 -13.65
CA SER A 152 14.35 1.38 -13.10
C SER A 152 15.31 1.87 -14.20
N LYS A 153 15.79 0.98 -15.06
CA LYS A 153 16.66 1.33 -16.19
C LYS A 153 15.93 2.21 -17.21
N LYS A 154 14.72 1.83 -17.64
CA LYS A 154 13.86 2.64 -18.53
C LYS A 154 13.76 4.10 -18.05
N VAL A 155 13.50 4.29 -16.76
CA VAL A 155 13.36 5.63 -16.18
C VAL A 155 14.70 6.36 -16.11
N MET A 156 15.77 5.66 -15.73
CA MET A 156 17.10 6.27 -15.62
C MET A 156 17.69 6.70 -16.98
N ASP A 157 17.34 6.00 -18.06
CA ASP A 157 17.82 6.26 -19.41
C ASP A 157 16.97 7.34 -20.15
N LEU A 158 15.91 7.86 -19.54
CA LEU A 158 15.10 8.94 -20.12
C LEU A 158 15.94 10.19 -20.41
N LYS A 159 15.75 10.76 -21.60
CA LYS A 159 16.26 12.09 -21.92
C LYS A 159 15.56 13.15 -21.06
N LYS A 160 16.25 14.24 -20.80
CA LYS A 160 15.74 15.33 -19.95
C LYS A 160 14.42 15.90 -20.45
N ASP A 161 14.31 16.11 -21.76
CA ASP A 161 13.11 16.70 -22.37
C ASP A 161 11.90 15.78 -22.28
N ASP A 162 12.10 14.46 -22.50
CA ASP A 162 11.01 13.48 -22.38
C ASP A 162 10.58 13.32 -20.95
N TYR A 163 11.51 13.31 -20.00
CA TYR A 163 11.19 13.34 -18.58
C TYR A 163 10.35 14.56 -18.18
N LEU A 164 10.71 15.76 -18.67
CA LEU A 164 9.97 16.98 -18.35
C LEU A 164 8.56 16.97 -18.96
N LYS A 165 8.41 16.45 -20.19
CA LYS A 165 7.07 16.27 -20.81
C LYS A 165 6.19 15.36 -19.94
N ILE A 166 6.71 14.19 -19.53
CA ILE A 166 5.95 13.23 -18.72
C ILE A 166 5.58 13.84 -17.36
N ILE A 167 6.51 14.53 -16.70
CA ILE A 167 6.28 15.17 -15.40
C ILE A 167 5.17 16.22 -15.43
N ASN A 168 5.01 16.91 -16.54
CA ASN A 168 3.96 17.92 -16.70
C ASN A 168 2.57 17.30 -16.93
N LEU A 169 2.50 16.01 -17.25
CA LEU A 169 1.27 15.24 -17.42
C LEU A 169 0.83 14.48 -16.15
N LEU A 170 1.71 14.37 -15.14
CA LEU A 170 1.50 13.61 -13.88
C LEU A 170 1.13 14.51 -12.69
#